data_5acf563a0e22a4e257e3c6bf4d433fe6
#
_entry.id   5acf563a0e22a4e257e3c6bf4d433fe6
#
_cell.length_a   1.000
_cell.length_b   1.000
_cell.length_c   1.000
_cell.angle_alpha   90.00
_cell.angle_beta   90.00
_cell.angle_gamma   90.00
#
_symmetry.space_group_name_H-M   'P 1'
#
loop_
_entity.id
_entity.type
_entity.pdbx_description
1 polymer ?
#
loop_
_entity_poly.entity_id
_entity_poly.type
_entity_poly.pdbx_seq_one_letter_code
_entity_poly.pdbx_strand_id
1 'polypeptide(L)'
;MRRGKMIAAVLTVCAVGAGMTVNAYAASTTFEMRKKTVRLLGILSTSNYQTNVSRGEFAELLVKASNYRETANSTGTVSVFADVSAKSQYSSAIRTAATNSWMSGYLGGNFKPDEGITMRDAIKAVLGVLGYTNEDFSGSLQESRLAKFKSLSLDSGIYRDLDEVLTREDCINLFYNLMKAKTKEGNQYGSKVFDLTYNSD
;
A
#
# COMPACT_ATOMS: atom_id res chain seq x y z
N MET A 1 -37.85 1.06 -8.00
CA MET A 1 -36.75 0.35 -7.36
C MET A 1 -35.75 -0.08 -8.42
N ARG A 2 -34.65 0.68 -8.61
CA ARG A 2 -33.55 0.32 -9.53
C ARG A 2 -32.56 -0.53 -8.75
N ARG A 3 -32.46 -1.81 -9.09
CA ARG A 3 -31.41 -2.71 -8.60
C ARG A 3 -30.10 -2.28 -9.28
N GLY A 4 -29.17 -1.70 -8.50
CA GLY A 4 -27.82 -1.43 -8.95
C GLY A 4 -27.11 -2.76 -9.24
N LYS A 5 -26.64 -2.94 -10.47
CA LYS A 5 -25.76 -4.04 -10.84
C LYS A 5 -24.39 -3.75 -10.22
N MET A 6 -23.95 -4.56 -9.27
CA MET A 6 -22.57 -4.53 -8.82
C MET A 6 -21.68 -5.07 -9.95
N ILE A 7 -20.85 -4.20 -10.48
CA ILE A 7 -19.82 -4.58 -11.47
C ILE A 7 -18.69 -5.22 -10.70
N ALA A 8 -18.50 -6.50 -10.91
CA ALA A 8 -17.41 -7.25 -10.33
C ALA A 8 -16.21 -7.22 -11.30
N ALA A 9 -15.11 -6.63 -10.88
CA ALA A 9 -13.86 -6.62 -11.64
C ALA A 9 -13.04 -7.87 -11.35
N VAL A 10 -12.68 -8.61 -12.37
CA VAL A 10 -11.77 -9.75 -12.29
C VAL A 10 -10.33 -9.26 -12.41
N LEU A 11 -9.49 -9.61 -11.45
CA LEU A 11 -8.05 -9.31 -11.47
C LEU A 11 -7.30 -10.49 -12.10
N THR A 12 -6.77 -10.30 -13.30
CA THR A 12 -5.86 -11.27 -13.92
C THR A 12 -4.44 -10.80 -13.70
N VAL A 13 -3.64 -11.56 -12.97
CA VAL A 13 -2.22 -11.29 -12.75
C VAL A 13 -1.43 -12.11 -13.78
N CYS A 14 -0.85 -11.44 -14.76
CA CYS A 14 0.14 -12.04 -15.66
C CYS A 14 1.53 -11.86 -15.06
N ALA A 15 2.10 -12.91 -14.48
CA ALA A 15 3.52 -12.91 -14.11
C ALA A 15 4.35 -13.17 -15.37
N VAL A 16 5.15 -12.19 -15.75
CA VAL A 16 6.13 -12.35 -16.84
C VAL A 16 7.23 -13.29 -16.34
N GLY A 17 7.18 -14.54 -16.79
CA GLY A 17 8.25 -15.49 -16.50
C GLY A 17 7.84 -16.96 -16.28
N ALA A 18 6.60 -17.26 -15.97
CA ALA A 18 6.08 -18.64 -15.93
C ALA A 18 4.55 -18.56 -16.01
N GLY A 19 3.98 -18.93 -17.12
CA GLY A 19 2.57 -18.79 -17.51
C GLY A 19 1.52 -19.28 -16.50
N MET A 20 1.36 -18.56 -15.39
CA MET A 20 0.27 -18.75 -14.45
C MET A 20 -0.74 -17.62 -14.60
N THR A 21 -1.78 -17.84 -15.37
CA THR A 21 -2.97 -16.99 -15.36
C THR A 21 -3.80 -17.32 -14.14
N VAL A 22 -3.97 -16.36 -13.24
CA VAL A 22 -4.88 -16.48 -12.10
C VAL A 22 -6.20 -15.82 -12.50
N ASN A 23 -7.17 -16.62 -12.94
CA ASN A 23 -8.53 -16.15 -13.19
C ASN A 23 -9.26 -15.98 -11.85
N ALA A 24 -9.49 -14.74 -11.46
CA ALA A 24 -10.28 -14.41 -10.29
C ALA A 24 -11.73 -14.16 -10.71
N TYR A 25 -12.60 -15.13 -10.49
CA TYR A 25 -14.04 -14.97 -10.71
C TYR A 25 -14.63 -13.97 -9.71
N ALA A 26 -15.54 -13.16 -10.21
CA ALA A 26 -16.24 -12.11 -9.48
C ALA A 26 -17.36 -12.66 -8.60
N ALA A 27 -17.00 -13.21 -7.49
CA ALA A 27 -17.82 -13.27 -6.27
C ALA A 27 -17.06 -12.51 -5.22
N SER A 28 -17.73 -11.87 -4.24
CA SER A 28 -17.11 -11.03 -3.21
C SER A 28 -15.67 -11.48 -2.93
N THR A 29 -14.69 -10.63 -3.25
CA THR A 29 -13.28 -10.98 -3.09
C THR A 29 -13.03 -11.34 -1.65
N THR A 30 -12.96 -12.63 -1.36
CA THR A 30 -12.69 -13.12 -0.03
C THR A 30 -11.30 -12.67 0.40
N PHE A 31 -11.04 -12.58 1.67
CA PHE A 31 -9.71 -12.26 2.19
C PHE A 31 -8.63 -13.20 1.61
N GLU A 32 -8.98 -14.47 1.36
CA GLU A 32 -8.09 -15.45 0.73
C GLU A 32 -7.60 -15.03 -0.65
N MET A 33 -8.47 -14.44 -1.47
CA MET A 33 -8.06 -13.91 -2.78
C MET A 33 -7.14 -12.70 -2.64
N ARG A 34 -7.47 -11.76 -1.76
CA ARG A 34 -6.63 -10.58 -1.48
C ARG A 34 -5.23 -11.01 -1.03
N LYS A 35 -5.17 -11.93 -0.09
CA LYS A 35 -3.93 -12.53 0.41
C LYS A 35 -3.12 -13.20 -0.70
N LYS A 36 -3.76 -14.03 -1.54
CA LYS A 36 -3.11 -14.70 -2.65
C LYS A 36 -2.52 -13.69 -3.64
N THR A 37 -3.28 -12.65 -3.99
CA THR A 37 -2.83 -11.58 -4.90
C THR A 37 -1.61 -10.86 -4.35
N VAL A 38 -1.69 -10.34 -3.11
CA VAL A 38 -0.61 -9.58 -2.47
C VAL A 38 0.67 -10.43 -2.31
N ARG A 39 0.51 -11.72 -2.03
CA ARG A 39 1.63 -12.67 -1.98
C ARG A 39 2.26 -12.91 -3.35
N LEU A 40 1.46 -13.11 -4.40
CA LEU A 40 1.97 -13.33 -5.76
C LEU A 40 2.72 -12.11 -6.31
N LEU A 41 2.31 -10.91 -5.91
CA LEU A 41 3.02 -9.66 -6.24
C LEU A 41 4.30 -9.45 -5.41
N GLY A 42 4.62 -10.36 -4.50
CA GLY A 42 5.82 -10.25 -3.66
C GLY A 42 5.76 -9.15 -2.60
N ILE A 43 4.57 -8.57 -2.33
CA ILE A 43 4.43 -7.46 -1.40
C ILE A 43 4.47 -7.96 0.04
N LEU A 44 3.60 -8.90 0.40
CA LEU A 44 3.51 -9.46 1.76
C LEU A 44 3.16 -10.94 1.72
N SER A 45 3.96 -11.75 2.41
CA SER A 45 3.69 -13.16 2.66
C SER A 45 3.79 -13.43 4.16
N THR A 46 2.71 -13.83 4.79
CA THR A 46 2.65 -14.10 6.22
C THR A 46 1.61 -15.17 6.55
N SER A 47 1.79 -15.84 7.67
CA SER A 47 0.78 -16.70 8.31
C SER A 47 0.19 -16.05 9.57
N ASN A 48 0.79 -14.96 10.06
CA ASN A 48 0.33 -14.26 11.25
C ASN A 48 -0.30 -12.91 10.87
N TYR A 49 -1.60 -12.91 10.62
CA TYR A 49 -2.36 -11.77 10.11
C TYR A 49 -2.65 -10.71 11.16
N GLN A 50 -2.72 -11.10 12.44
CA GLN A 50 -3.07 -10.21 13.56
C GLN A 50 -1.87 -9.46 14.13
N THR A 51 -0.66 -9.69 13.63
CA THR A 51 0.54 -8.96 14.04
C THR A 51 0.44 -7.50 13.58
N ASN A 52 0.69 -6.58 14.49
CA ASN A 52 0.83 -5.17 14.19
C ASN A 52 2.03 -4.94 13.26
N VAL A 53 1.85 -4.05 12.30
CA VAL A 53 2.88 -3.68 11.33
C VAL A 53 3.63 -2.46 11.87
N SER A 54 4.97 -2.54 11.92
CA SER A 54 5.80 -1.40 12.28
C SER A 54 5.94 -0.42 11.12
N ARG A 55 6.34 0.83 11.42
CA ARG A 55 6.61 1.86 10.41
C ARG A 55 7.73 1.44 9.45
N GLY A 56 8.74 0.73 9.95
CA GLY A 56 9.82 0.16 9.13
C GLY A 56 9.33 -0.93 8.19
N GLU A 57 8.55 -1.89 8.70
CA GLU A 57 7.89 -2.93 7.89
C GLU A 57 6.97 -2.30 6.84
N PHE A 58 6.18 -1.30 7.23
CA PHE A 58 5.26 -0.62 6.29
C PHE A 58 6.00 0.11 5.16
N ALA A 59 7.13 0.76 5.46
CA ALA A 59 7.99 1.36 4.45
C ALA A 59 8.49 0.31 3.43
N GLU A 60 8.87 -0.87 3.91
CA GLU A 60 9.26 -1.98 3.03
C GLU A 60 8.10 -2.44 2.14
N LEU A 61 6.90 -2.58 2.71
CA LEU A 61 5.69 -2.96 1.94
C LEU A 61 5.36 -1.92 0.86
N LEU A 62 5.46 -0.62 1.17
CA LEU A 62 5.26 0.46 0.17
C LEU A 62 6.25 0.36 -0.98
N VAL A 63 7.52 0.13 -0.69
CA VAL A 63 8.56 0.02 -1.71
C VAL A 63 8.34 -1.23 -2.55
N LYS A 64 8.04 -2.37 -1.95
CA LYS A 64 7.67 -3.61 -2.67
C LYS A 64 6.44 -3.44 -3.55
N ALA A 65 5.49 -2.61 -3.13
CA ALA A 65 4.28 -2.30 -3.89
C ALA A 65 4.47 -1.22 -4.97
N SER A 66 5.69 -0.75 -5.23
CA SER A 66 5.97 0.38 -6.12
C SER A 66 6.97 0.02 -7.23
N ASN A 67 7.26 1.00 -8.11
CA ASN A 67 8.31 0.89 -9.13
C ASN A 67 9.74 0.78 -8.53
N TYR A 68 9.88 0.99 -7.23
CA TYR A 68 11.15 0.87 -6.51
C TYR A 68 11.35 -0.52 -5.87
N ARG A 69 10.52 -1.52 -6.18
CA ARG A 69 10.55 -2.84 -5.54
C ARG A 69 11.92 -3.52 -5.59
N GLU A 70 12.68 -3.31 -6.64
CA GLU A 70 14.03 -3.86 -6.79
C GLU A 70 15.03 -3.27 -5.78
N THR A 71 14.74 -2.07 -5.26
CA THR A 71 15.59 -1.41 -4.26
C THR A 71 15.25 -1.81 -2.82
N ALA A 72 14.13 -2.49 -2.60
CA ALA A 72 13.65 -2.84 -1.26
C ALA A 72 14.66 -3.66 -0.45
N ASN A 73 15.41 -4.52 -1.12
CA ASN A 73 16.39 -5.42 -0.50
C ASN A 73 17.83 -4.87 -0.55
N SER A 74 18.05 -3.65 -1.05
CA SER A 74 19.39 -3.07 -1.08
C SER A 74 19.79 -2.56 0.30
N THR A 75 21.00 -2.87 0.74
CA THR A 75 21.57 -2.27 1.95
C THR A 75 22.04 -0.86 1.67
N GLY A 76 21.50 0.10 2.41
CA GLY A 76 21.93 1.49 2.30
C GLY A 76 23.23 1.72 3.05
N THR A 77 24.09 2.59 2.51
CA THR A 77 25.32 3.01 3.16
C THR A 77 25.16 4.22 4.08
N VAL A 78 24.04 4.95 3.97
CA VAL A 78 23.78 6.18 4.71
C VAL A 78 22.36 6.13 5.28
N SER A 79 22.24 6.42 6.59
CA SER A 79 20.94 6.61 7.24
C SER A 79 20.40 8.04 6.96
N VAL A 80 19.09 8.13 6.74
CA VAL A 80 18.39 9.43 6.59
C VAL A 80 17.88 9.94 7.94
N PHE A 81 17.71 9.04 8.92
CA PHE A 81 17.18 9.34 10.24
C PHE A 81 18.15 8.85 11.31
N ALA A 82 18.24 9.59 12.41
CA ALA A 82 19.21 9.31 13.49
C ALA A 82 18.98 7.95 14.18
N ASP A 83 17.73 7.52 14.24
CA ASP A 83 17.30 6.26 14.88
C ASP A 83 17.22 5.07 13.92
N VAL A 84 17.59 5.23 12.65
CA VAL A 84 17.60 4.16 11.65
C VAL A 84 19.05 3.79 11.34
N SER A 85 19.50 2.64 11.81
CA SER A 85 20.84 2.14 11.46
C SER A 85 20.92 1.87 9.94
N ALA A 86 22.06 2.24 9.32
CA ALA A 86 22.32 1.90 7.91
C ALA A 86 22.30 0.38 7.65
N LYS A 87 22.57 -0.43 8.69
CA LYS A 87 22.52 -1.90 8.64
C LYS A 87 21.11 -2.47 8.87
N SER A 88 20.12 -1.63 9.23
CA SER A 88 18.74 -2.09 9.39
C SER A 88 18.20 -2.66 8.07
N GLN A 89 17.49 -3.77 8.15
CA GLN A 89 16.78 -4.36 6.99
C GLN A 89 15.81 -3.36 6.33
N TYR A 90 15.30 -2.38 7.08
CA TYR A 90 14.37 -1.37 6.57
C TYR A 90 15.06 -0.10 6.07
N SER A 91 16.39 0.04 6.23
CA SER A 91 17.09 1.30 5.96
C SER A 91 16.91 1.82 4.54
N SER A 92 17.00 0.94 3.54
CA SER A 92 16.79 1.28 2.13
C SER A 92 15.33 1.66 1.84
N ALA A 93 14.40 0.89 2.36
CA ALA A 93 12.97 1.14 2.17
C ALA A 93 12.53 2.46 2.84
N ILE A 94 12.98 2.71 4.06
CA ILE A 94 12.72 3.98 4.78
C ILE A 94 13.27 5.16 3.99
N ARG A 95 14.49 5.05 3.46
CA ARG A 95 15.08 6.09 2.61
C ARG A 95 14.23 6.33 1.37
N THR A 96 13.86 5.28 0.65
CA THR A 96 13.04 5.38 -0.56
C THR A 96 11.69 6.02 -0.25
N ALA A 97 11.02 5.60 0.82
CA ALA A 97 9.74 6.17 1.22
C ALA A 97 9.85 7.65 1.62
N ALA A 98 10.94 8.03 2.31
CA ALA A 98 11.20 9.41 2.71
C ALA A 98 11.55 10.31 1.49
N THR A 99 12.43 9.83 0.60
CA THR A 99 12.83 10.56 -0.59
C THR A 99 11.65 10.85 -1.52
N ASN A 100 10.70 9.91 -1.61
CA ASN A 100 9.47 10.08 -2.39
C ASN A 100 8.35 10.79 -1.60
N SER A 101 8.62 11.28 -0.40
CA SER A 101 7.65 11.96 0.47
C SER A 101 6.42 11.13 0.85
N TRP A 102 6.48 9.80 0.71
CA TRP A 102 5.41 8.89 1.13
C TRP A 102 5.32 8.80 2.65
N MET A 103 6.47 8.73 3.29
CA MET A 103 6.57 8.74 4.75
C MET A 103 7.55 9.82 5.20
N SER A 104 7.34 10.36 6.40
CA SER A 104 8.23 11.35 7.02
C SER A 104 8.61 10.92 8.42
N GLY A 105 9.73 11.43 8.90
CA GLY A 105 10.09 11.37 10.31
C GLY A 105 9.25 12.32 11.16
N TYR A 106 9.45 12.22 12.46
CA TYR A 106 8.88 13.11 13.48
C TYR A 106 9.79 14.32 13.74
N LEU A 107 9.26 15.26 14.46
CA LEU A 107 10.06 16.36 14.99
C LEU A 107 11.26 15.79 15.81
N GLY A 108 12.45 16.32 15.57
CA GLY A 108 13.68 15.80 16.16
C GLY A 108 14.47 14.82 15.29
N GLY A 109 14.00 14.56 14.04
CA GLY A 109 14.78 13.81 13.05
C GLY A 109 14.72 12.28 13.21
N ASN A 110 13.81 11.76 13.99
CA ASN A 110 13.59 10.32 14.19
C ASN A 110 12.50 9.79 13.27
N PHE A 111 12.66 8.58 12.74
CA PHE A 111 11.65 7.87 11.95
C PHE A 111 10.77 6.97 12.81
N LYS A 112 11.31 6.42 13.89
CA LYS A 112 10.69 5.46 14.79
C LYS A 112 10.29 4.16 14.07
N PRO A 113 11.25 3.41 13.52
CA PRO A 113 10.98 2.26 12.65
C PRO A 113 10.24 1.13 13.35
N ASP A 114 10.37 1.00 14.66
CA ASP A 114 9.75 -0.07 15.46
C ASP A 114 8.37 0.30 16.03
N GLU A 115 7.96 1.59 15.94
CA GLU A 115 6.60 1.99 16.32
C GLU A 115 5.58 1.45 15.30
N GLY A 116 4.37 1.14 15.78
CA GLY A 116 3.28 0.70 14.93
C GLY A 116 2.85 1.78 13.93
N ILE A 117 2.59 1.39 12.67
CA ILE A 117 2.04 2.30 11.68
C ILE A 117 0.56 2.57 11.96
N THR A 118 0.17 3.82 12.12
CA THR A 118 -1.24 4.18 12.30
C THR A 118 -1.98 4.24 10.97
N MET A 119 -3.30 4.08 11.02
CA MET A 119 -4.16 4.26 9.85
C MET A 119 -3.98 5.63 9.20
N ARG A 120 -3.84 6.70 10.00
CA ARG A 120 -3.57 8.07 9.56
C ARG A 120 -2.30 8.17 8.71
N ASP A 121 -1.21 7.58 9.17
CA ASP A 121 0.08 7.61 8.47
C ASP A 121 0.03 6.74 7.21
N ALA A 122 -0.64 5.59 7.26
CA ALA A 122 -0.84 4.72 6.11
C ALA A 122 -1.65 5.39 4.99
N ILE A 123 -2.73 6.12 5.34
CA ILE A 123 -3.52 6.92 4.39
C ILE A 123 -2.61 7.93 3.67
N LYS A 124 -1.83 8.72 4.42
CA LYS A 124 -0.89 9.70 3.83
C LYS A 124 0.07 9.02 2.86
N ALA A 125 0.67 7.91 3.29
CA ALA A 125 1.69 7.20 2.52
C ALA A 125 1.12 6.63 1.21
N VAL A 126 -0.02 5.94 1.26
CA VAL A 126 -0.64 5.32 0.09
C VAL A 126 -1.14 6.38 -0.90
N LEU A 127 -1.71 7.49 -0.43
CA LEU A 127 -2.07 8.60 -1.30
C LEU A 127 -0.83 9.22 -1.96
N GLY A 128 0.30 9.32 -1.25
CA GLY A 128 1.59 9.74 -1.81
C GLY A 128 2.07 8.81 -2.92
N VAL A 129 1.94 7.49 -2.74
CA VAL A 129 2.26 6.49 -3.77
C VAL A 129 1.39 6.65 -5.02
N LEU A 130 0.12 7.04 -4.84
CA LEU A 130 -0.80 7.35 -5.95
C LEU A 130 -0.55 8.71 -6.61
N GLY A 131 0.43 9.49 -6.13
CA GLY A 131 0.83 10.78 -6.68
C GLY A 131 0.12 12.00 -6.07
N TYR A 132 -0.63 11.82 -4.98
CA TYR A 132 -1.24 12.95 -4.27
C TYR A 132 -0.25 13.59 -3.30
N THR A 133 -0.21 14.92 -3.28
CA THR A 133 0.60 15.75 -2.38
C THR A 133 -0.30 16.58 -1.45
N ASN A 134 0.28 17.34 -0.55
CA ASN A 134 -0.50 18.23 0.32
C ASN A 134 -1.26 19.31 -0.47
N GLU A 135 -0.73 19.71 -1.62
CA GLU A 135 -1.30 20.75 -2.49
C GLU A 135 -2.61 20.30 -3.16
N ASP A 136 -2.87 19.00 -3.19
CA ASP A 136 -4.10 18.44 -3.75
C ASP A 136 -5.30 18.49 -2.80
N PHE A 137 -5.06 18.95 -1.58
CA PHE A 137 -6.07 18.96 -0.51
C PHE A 137 -6.30 20.37 0.00
N SER A 138 -7.55 20.71 0.27
CA SER A 138 -7.95 21.99 0.86
C SER A 138 -8.59 21.78 2.23
N GLY A 139 -8.48 22.77 3.10
CA GLY A 139 -9.01 22.71 4.45
C GLY A 139 -8.20 21.78 5.38
N SER A 140 -8.88 20.95 6.15
CA SER A 140 -8.23 19.96 7.03
C SER A 140 -7.59 18.86 6.19
N LEU A 141 -6.25 18.77 6.19
CA LEU A 141 -5.51 17.73 5.48
C LEU A 141 -5.92 16.31 5.90
N GLN A 142 -6.22 16.12 7.17
CA GLN A 142 -6.64 14.83 7.69
C GLN A 142 -7.98 14.38 7.10
N GLU A 143 -8.98 15.26 7.15
CA GLU A 143 -10.32 14.96 6.63
C GLU A 143 -10.34 14.80 5.12
N SER A 144 -9.64 15.70 4.41
CA SER A 144 -9.55 15.65 2.94
C SER A 144 -8.84 14.40 2.45
N ARG A 145 -7.76 13.97 3.11
CA ARG A 145 -7.08 12.70 2.80
C ARG A 145 -7.97 11.50 3.08
N LEU A 146 -8.68 11.48 4.22
CA LEU A 146 -9.60 10.39 4.54
C LEU A 146 -10.74 10.31 3.51
N ALA A 147 -11.30 11.45 3.11
CA ALA A 147 -12.32 11.50 2.07
C ALA A 147 -11.81 10.97 0.72
N LYS A 148 -10.60 11.37 0.32
CA LYS A 148 -9.95 10.86 -0.90
C LYS A 148 -9.68 9.37 -0.82
N PHE A 149 -9.15 8.89 0.29
CA PHE A 149 -8.87 7.48 0.54
C PHE A 149 -10.13 6.61 0.36
N LYS A 150 -11.24 7.05 0.97
CA LYS A 150 -12.55 6.40 0.82
C LYS A 150 -13.10 6.49 -0.60
N SER A 151 -12.95 7.63 -1.27
CA SER A 151 -13.41 7.79 -2.65
C SER A 151 -12.73 6.87 -3.65
N LEU A 152 -11.51 6.42 -3.33
CA LEU A 152 -10.72 5.45 -4.09
C LEU A 152 -10.98 4.00 -3.63
N SER A 153 -11.91 3.78 -2.69
CA SER A 153 -12.21 2.46 -2.09
C SER A 153 -10.99 1.77 -1.47
N LEU A 154 -10.03 2.56 -0.97
CA LEU A 154 -8.83 2.04 -0.34
C LEU A 154 -9.10 1.46 1.05
N ASP A 155 -10.21 1.84 1.69
CA ASP A 155 -10.68 1.37 2.99
C ASP A 155 -11.42 0.02 2.94
N SER A 156 -11.64 -0.55 1.77
CA SER A 156 -12.43 -1.78 1.63
C SER A 156 -11.82 -2.95 2.44
N GLY A 157 -12.56 -3.44 3.43
CA GLY A 157 -12.15 -4.53 4.32
C GLY A 157 -11.22 -4.08 5.46
N ILE A 158 -11.06 -2.77 5.70
CA ILE A 158 -10.27 -2.20 6.79
C ILE A 158 -11.22 -1.45 7.72
N TYR A 159 -11.19 -1.82 9.00
CA TYR A 159 -12.07 -1.27 10.03
C TYR A 159 -11.21 -0.72 11.17
N ARG A 160 -10.51 0.40 10.91
CA ARG A 160 -9.59 1.05 11.84
C ARG A 160 -9.90 2.53 11.97
N ASP A 161 -9.86 3.02 13.19
CA ASP A 161 -9.83 4.44 13.45
C ASP A 161 -8.46 5.03 13.08
N LEU A 162 -8.40 6.35 12.89
CA LEU A 162 -7.20 7.00 12.35
C LEU A 162 -5.94 6.80 13.19
N ASP A 163 -6.09 6.68 14.51
CA ASP A 163 -4.97 6.52 15.44
C ASP A 163 -4.68 5.06 15.79
N GLU A 164 -5.46 4.12 15.27
CA GLU A 164 -5.22 2.70 15.46
C GLU A 164 -4.07 2.20 14.57
N VAL A 165 -3.32 1.25 15.13
CA VAL A 165 -2.21 0.58 14.45
C VAL A 165 -2.75 -0.49 13.51
N LEU A 166 -2.22 -0.55 12.29
CA LEU A 166 -2.59 -1.56 11.29
C LEU A 166 -1.96 -2.91 11.62
N THR A 167 -2.73 -3.95 11.37
CA THR A 167 -2.25 -5.32 11.34
C THR A 167 -1.80 -5.73 9.94
N ARG A 168 -1.16 -6.89 9.81
CA ARG A 168 -0.82 -7.47 8.51
C ARG A 168 -2.05 -7.80 7.67
N GLU A 169 -3.19 -8.15 8.30
CA GLU A 169 -4.47 -8.30 7.62
C GLU A 169 -4.94 -7.00 6.99
N ASP A 170 -4.89 -5.90 7.75
CA ASP A 170 -5.23 -4.57 7.24
C ASP A 170 -4.31 -4.18 6.05
N CYS A 171 -3.01 -4.47 6.17
CA CYS A 171 -2.06 -4.21 5.07
C CYS A 171 -2.34 -5.06 3.82
N ILE A 172 -2.72 -6.33 3.96
CA ILE A 172 -3.15 -7.16 2.83
C ILE A 172 -4.33 -6.51 2.11
N ASN A 173 -5.35 -6.08 2.86
CA ASN A 173 -6.51 -5.40 2.30
C ASN A 173 -6.10 -4.09 1.61
N LEU A 174 -5.28 -3.28 2.27
CA LEU A 174 -4.81 -1.99 1.78
C LEU A 174 -4.03 -2.12 0.45
N PHE A 175 -3.04 -3.01 0.39
CA PHE A 175 -2.22 -3.18 -0.81
C PHE A 175 -3.00 -3.85 -1.95
N TYR A 176 -3.93 -4.74 -1.66
CA TYR A 176 -4.87 -5.23 -2.66
C TYR A 176 -5.74 -4.10 -3.25
N ASN A 177 -6.29 -3.25 -2.40
CA ASN A 177 -7.10 -2.11 -2.82
C ASN A 177 -6.27 -1.10 -3.62
N LEU A 178 -5.01 -0.87 -3.20
CA LEU A 178 -4.05 -0.01 -3.92
C LEU A 178 -3.85 -0.47 -5.37
N MET A 179 -3.72 -1.78 -5.61
CA MET A 179 -3.57 -2.30 -6.98
C MET A 179 -4.77 -1.92 -7.87
N LYS A 180 -5.95 -1.81 -7.30
CA LYS A 180 -7.20 -1.47 -8.01
C LYS A 180 -7.47 0.03 -8.09
N ALA A 181 -6.77 0.84 -7.30
CA ALA A 181 -6.99 2.27 -7.24
C ALA A 181 -6.47 2.98 -8.48
N LYS A 182 -7.04 4.15 -8.76
CA LYS A 182 -6.52 5.07 -9.79
C LYS A 182 -5.52 6.04 -9.19
N THR A 183 -4.42 6.25 -9.89
CA THR A 183 -3.47 7.34 -9.57
C THR A 183 -4.14 8.71 -9.74
N LYS A 184 -3.49 9.76 -9.26
CA LYS A 184 -3.89 11.15 -9.51
C LYS A 184 -4.10 11.45 -11.00
N GLU A 185 -3.30 10.83 -11.87
CA GLU A 185 -3.36 10.95 -13.33
C GLU A 185 -4.49 10.12 -13.98
N GLY A 186 -5.24 9.34 -13.18
CA GLY A 186 -6.35 8.52 -13.67
C GLY A 186 -5.98 7.10 -14.13
N ASN A 187 -4.69 6.74 -14.11
CA ASN A 187 -4.23 5.41 -14.51
C ASN A 187 -4.52 4.37 -13.41
N GLN A 188 -4.84 3.13 -13.77
CA GLN A 188 -4.90 2.01 -12.82
C GLN A 188 -3.50 1.74 -12.26
N TYR A 189 -3.36 1.80 -10.94
CA TYR A 189 -2.05 1.68 -10.29
C TYR A 189 -1.38 0.33 -10.56
N GLY A 190 -2.12 -0.76 -10.39
CA GLY A 190 -1.59 -2.11 -10.61
C GLY A 190 -1.20 -2.37 -12.07
N SER A 191 -1.91 -1.78 -13.04
CA SER A 191 -1.49 -1.86 -14.46
C SER A 191 -0.18 -1.10 -14.70
N LYS A 192 -0.03 0.09 -14.10
CA LYS A 192 1.16 0.93 -14.28
C LYS A 192 2.41 0.31 -13.65
N VAL A 193 2.26 -0.39 -12.52
CA VAL A 193 3.40 -0.85 -11.70
C VAL A 193 3.70 -2.34 -11.88
N PHE A 194 2.68 -3.15 -12.11
CA PHE A 194 2.79 -4.63 -12.17
C PHE A 194 2.23 -5.24 -13.46
N ASP A 195 1.93 -4.42 -14.46
CA ASP A 195 1.33 -4.87 -15.74
C ASP A 195 0.05 -5.70 -15.55
N LEU A 196 -0.72 -5.39 -14.49
CA LEU A 196 -1.97 -6.08 -14.21
C LEU A 196 -3.04 -5.72 -15.25
N THR A 197 -3.73 -6.72 -15.76
CA THR A 197 -4.92 -6.54 -16.60
C THR A 197 -6.18 -6.72 -15.77
N TYR A 198 -7.14 -5.83 -15.96
CA TYR A 198 -8.44 -5.87 -15.30
C TYR A 198 -9.50 -6.16 -16.37
N ASN A 199 -10.12 -7.33 -16.29
CA ASN A 199 -11.25 -7.63 -17.16
C ASN A 199 -12.49 -6.94 -16.57
N SER A 200 -13.13 -6.09 -17.37
CA SER A 200 -14.47 -5.59 -17.08
C SER A 200 -15.46 -6.59 -17.67
N ASP A 201 -16.17 -7.30 -16.83
CA ASP A 201 -17.36 -8.07 -17.25
C ASP A 201 -18.56 -7.13 -17.41
#